data_5727665c168a628b94733eb0b99c2e8b
#
_entry.id   5727665c168a628b94733eb0b99c2e8b
#
_cell.length_a   1.000
_cell.length_b   1.000
_cell.length_c   1.000
_cell.angle_alpha   90.00
_cell.angle_beta   90.00
_cell.angle_gamma   90.00
#
_symmetry.space_group_name_H-M   'P 1'
#
loop_
_entity.id
_entity.type
_entity.pdbx_description
1 polymer ?
#
loop_
_entity_poly.entity_id
_entity_poly.type
_entity_poly.pdbx_seq_one_letter_code
_entity_poly.pdbx_strand_id
1 'polypeptide(L)' 'MKLSELKTGGMGTVTRVAGDARFVSRVTSIGITEGCPIEVVQNAKKRPILVFERDSLIAISRKDCDLIDVEERR' A
#
# COMPACT_ATOMS: atom_id res chain seq x y z
N MET A 1 -1.15 -5.77 -9.60
CA MET A 1 0.19 -5.17 -9.52
C MET A 1 0.57 -4.95 -8.07
N LYS A 2 1.85 -4.79 -7.79
CA LYS A 2 2.31 -4.51 -6.43
C LYS A 2 2.14 -3.03 -6.11
N LEU A 3 1.90 -2.75 -4.83
CA LEU A 3 1.77 -1.37 -4.38
C LEU A 3 2.98 -0.52 -4.78
N SER A 4 4.17 -1.11 -4.74
CA SER A 4 5.41 -0.42 -5.12
C SER A 4 5.44 0.02 -6.58
N GLU A 5 4.57 -0.52 -7.41
CA GLU A 5 4.51 -0.19 -8.83
C GLU A 5 3.59 0.99 -9.15
N LEU A 6 2.79 1.44 -8.19
CA LEU A 6 1.98 2.64 -8.37
C LEU A 6 2.84 3.89 -8.30
N LYS A 7 2.66 4.79 -9.25
CA LYS A 7 3.40 6.04 -9.28
C LYS A 7 2.82 7.05 -8.32
N THR A 8 3.60 8.07 -7.99
CA THR A 8 3.11 9.20 -7.21
C THR A 8 1.84 9.75 -7.85
N GLY A 9 0.81 9.93 -7.05
CA GLY A 9 -0.50 10.36 -7.52
C GLY A 9 -1.40 9.22 -7.98
N GLY A 10 -0.87 8.00 -8.05
CA GLY A 10 -1.65 6.85 -8.47
C GLY A 10 -2.65 6.42 -7.41
N MET A 11 -3.78 5.90 -7.86
CA MET A 11 -4.84 5.40 -6.97
C MET A 11 -5.10 3.95 -7.27
N GLY A 12 -5.43 3.20 -6.23
CA GLY A 12 -5.73 1.78 -6.39
C GLY A 12 -6.56 1.24 -5.26
N THR A 13 -6.98 -0.01 -5.43
CA THR A 13 -7.70 -0.76 -4.41
C THR A 13 -6.85 -1.95 -4.02
N VAL A 14 -6.67 -2.18 -2.72
CA VAL A 14 -5.92 -3.34 -2.24
C VAL A 14 -6.68 -4.61 -2.57
N THR A 15 -6.04 -5.53 -3.28
CA THR A 15 -6.67 -6.80 -3.66
C THR A 15 -6.15 -7.97 -2.83
N ARG A 16 -4.92 -7.86 -2.30
CA ARG A 16 -4.34 -8.95 -1.53
C ARG A 16 -3.21 -8.42 -0.66
N VAL A 17 -3.11 -8.98 0.54
CA VAL A 17 -1.95 -8.74 1.41
C VAL A 17 -1.28 -10.09 1.63
N ALA A 18 -0.06 -10.23 1.12
CA ALA A 18 0.74 -11.44 1.29
C ALA A 18 1.65 -11.31 2.51
N GLY A 19 2.54 -12.28 2.67
CA GLY A 19 3.47 -12.26 3.79
C GLY A 19 3.00 -13.16 4.93
N ASP A 20 3.73 -13.12 6.05
CA ASP A 20 3.37 -13.96 7.19
C ASP A 20 2.25 -13.33 8.02
N ALA A 21 1.74 -14.07 9.00
CA ALA A 21 0.61 -13.62 9.82
C ALA A 21 0.95 -12.34 10.59
N ARG A 22 2.21 -12.19 11.00
CA ARG A 22 2.64 -11.00 11.72
C ARG A 22 2.54 -9.74 10.86
N PHE A 23 3.00 -9.84 9.62
CA PHE A 23 2.92 -8.72 8.68
C PHE A 23 1.46 -8.38 8.36
N VAL A 24 0.66 -9.41 8.03
CA VAL A 24 -0.75 -9.20 7.70
C VAL A 24 -1.49 -8.55 8.86
N SER A 25 -1.24 -9.01 10.09
CA SER A 25 -1.87 -8.44 11.28
C SER A 25 -1.47 -6.97 11.46
N ARG A 26 -0.19 -6.66 11.22
CA ARG A 26 0.32 -5.30 11.39
C ARG A 26 -0.33 -4.32 10.40
N VAL A 27 -0.38 -4.70 9.11
CA VAL A 27 -0.97 -3.80 8.11
C VAL A 27 -2.48 -3.71 8.25
N THR A 28 -3.13 -4.78 8.70
CA THR A 28 -4.56 -4.75 8.99
C THR A 28 -4.85 -3.75 10.11
N SER A 29 -4.00 -3.72 11.13
CA SER A 29 -4.18 -2.80 12.27
C SER A 29 -4.07 -1.34 11.86
N ILE A 30 -3.32 -1.02 10.82
CA ILE A 30 -3.20 0.36 10.33
C ILE A 30 -4.21 0.66 9.23
N GLY A 31 -5.11 -0.27 8.91
CA GLY A 31 -6.21 -0.03 8.00
C GLY A 31 -6.01 -0.52 6.57
N ILE A 32 -4.91 -1.21 6.27
CA ILE A 32 -4.67 -1.72 4.92
C ILE A 32 -5.20 -3.15 4.84
N THR A 33 -6.39 -3.26 4.27
CA THR A 33 -7.09 -4.54 4.13
C THR A 33 -7.58 -4.69 2.70
N GLU A 34 -7.95 -5.91 2.34
CA GLU A 34 -8.50 -6.16 1.00
C GLU A 34 -9.75 -5.33 0.78
N GLY A 35 -9.84 -4.70 -0.38
CA GLY A 35 -10.94 -3.82 -0.74
C GLY A 35 -10.71 -2.36 -0.35
N CYS A 36 -9.65 -2.07 0.36
CA CYS A 36 -9.35 -0.72 0.84
C CYS A 36 -8.85 0.16 -0.31
N PRO A 37 -9.44 1.35 -0.53
CA PRO A 37 -8.91 2.28 -1.51
C PRO A 37 -7.71 3.01 -0.93
N ILE A 38 -6.68 3.22 -1.76
CA ILE A 38 -5.48 3.93 -1.36
C ILE A 38 -5.03 4.88 -2.45
N GLU A 39 -4.29 5.89 -2.05
CA GLU A 39 -3.64 6.83 -2.97
C GLU A 39 -2.16 6.89 -2.63
N VAL A 40 -1.30 6.78 -3.64
CA VAL A 40 0.14 6.93 -3.44
C VAL A 40 0.47 8.42 -3.47
N VAL A 41 0.85 8.95 -2.34
CA VAL A 41 1.18 10.37 -2.22
C VAL A 41 2.60 10.62 -2.69
N GLN A 42 3.51 9.70 -2.40
CA GLN A 42 4.90 9.82 -2.81
C GLN A 42 5.51 8.43 -3.00
N ASN A 43 6.15 8.25 -4.14
CA ASN A 43 6.89 7.02 -4.45
C ASN A 43 8.23 7.42 -5.07
N ALA A 44 9.19 7.76 -4.21
CA ALA A 44 10.53 8.14 -4.61
C ALA A 44 11.49 6.97 -4.41
N LYS A 45 12.48 6.87 -5.28
CA LYS A 45 13.46 5.76 -5.23
C LYS A 45 14.14 5.70 -3.87
N LYS A 46 14.32 4.50 -3.36
CA LYS A 46 15.07 4.20 -2.13
C LYS A 46 14.44 4.80 -0.87
N ARG A 47 13.19 5.22 -0.94
CA ARG A 47 12.47 5.76 0.21
C ARG A 47 11.21 4.97 0.46
N PRO A 48 10.70 4.98 1.69
CA PRO A 48 9.40 4.39 1.95
C PRO A 48 8.35 5.05 1.07
N ILE A 49 7.32 4.30 0.74
CA ILE A 49 6.22 4.80 -0.08
C ILE A 49 5.19 5.38 0.86
N LEU A 50 4.77 6.63 0.59
CA LEU A 50 3.74 7.28 1.38
C LEU A 50 2.40 7.05 0.70
N VAL A 51 1.47 6.46 1.45
CA VAL A 51 0.12 6.22 0.97
C VAL A 51 -0.88 6.91 1.86
N PHE A 52 -1.94 7.40 1.25
CA PHE A 52 -3.07 7.98 1.96
C PHE A 52 -4.22 6.98 1.93
N GLU A 53 -4.72 6.63 3.11
CA GLU A 53 -5.80 5.67 3.26
C GLU A 53 -6.78 6.26 4.27
N ARG A 54 -8.01 6.51 3.85
CA ARG A 54 -9.02 7.20 4.64
C ARG A 54 -8.48 8.57 5.08
N ASP A 55 -8.28 8.78 6.38
CA ASP A 55 -7.78 10.05 6.89
C ASP A 55 -6.34 9.93 7.38
N SER A 56 -5.65 8.86 7.00
CA SER A 56 -4.32 8.57 7.52
C SER A 56 -3.27 8.59 6.43
N LEU A 57 -2.13 9.20 6.71
CA LEU A 57 -0.95 9.13 5.86
C LEU A 57 -0.02 8.10 6.47
N ILE A 58 0.33 7.09 5.67
CA ILE A 58 1.09 5.93 6.14
C ILE A 58 2.35 5.77 5.32
N ALA A 59 3.49 5.58 5.98
CA ALA A 59 4.75 5.27 5.31
C ALA A 59 4.96 3.77 5.36
N ILE A 60 5.14 3.15 4.18
CA ILE A 60 5.34 1.70 4.07
C ILE A 60 6.67 1.46 3.38
N SER A 61 7.52 0.61 3.97
CA SER A 61 8.80 0.30 3.35
C SER A 61 8.58 -0.32 1.96
N ARG A 62 9.51 -0.10 1.06
CA ARG A 62 9.39 -0.64 -0.29
C ARG A 62 9.33 -2.16 -0.29
N LYS A 63 10.05 -2.78 0.62
CA LYS A 63 10.04 -4.23 0.77
C LYS A 63 8.63 -4.73 1.15
N ASP A 64 7.99 -4.02 2.06
CA ASP A 64 6.64 -4.38 2.50
C ASP A 64 5.61 -4.10 1.40
N CYS A 65 5.81 -3.06 0.61
CA CYS A 65 4.92 -2.75 -0.51
C CYS A 65 4.89 -3.85 -1.54
N ASP A 66 5.96 -4.63 -1.65
CA ASP A 66 6.00 -5.76 -2.58
C ASP A 66 5.10 -6.92 -2.15
N LEU A 67 4.64 -6.89 -0.90
CA LEU A 67 3.74 -7.90 -0.36
C LEU A 67 2.26 -7.49 -0.47
N ILE A 68 1.99 -6.30 -0.98
CA ILE A 68 0.64 -5.79 -1.09
C ILE A 68 0.29 -5.65 -2.57
N ASP A 69 -0.74 -6.39 -3.00
CA ASP A 69 -1.23 -6.30 -4.37
C ASP A 69 -2.37 -5.31 -4.45
N VAL A 70 -2.38 -4.55 -5.53
CA VAL A 70 -3.40 -3.53 -5.76
C VAL A 70 -3.92 -3.62 -7.19
N GLU A 71 -5.13 -3.14 -7.39
CA GLU A 71 -5.69 -2.93 -8.71
C GLU A 71 -5.73 -1.41 -8.93
N GLU A 72 -5.04 -0.96 -9.98
CA GLU A 72 -4.97 0.47 -10.26
C GLU A 72 -6.34 1.00 -10.69
N ARG A 73 -6.73 2.13 -10.13
CA ARG A 73 -7.97 2.82 -10.49
C ARG A 73 -7.63 3.99 -11.41
N ARG A 74 -8.49 4.19 -12.39
CA ARG A 74 -8.35 5.27 -13.34
C ARG A 74 -9.48 6.28 -13.22
#